data_db8dc279fef32c3aa8dcacfd4959ba72
#
_entry.id   db8dc279fef32c3aa8dcacfd4959ba72
#
_cell.length_a   1.000
_cell.length_b   1.000
_cell.length_c   1.000
_cell.angle_alpha   90.00
_cell.angle_beta   90.00
_cell.angle_gamma   90.00
#
_symmetry.space_group_name_H-M   'P 1'
#
loop_
_entity.id
_entity.type
_entity.pdbx_description
1 polymer ?
#
loop_
_entity_poly.entity_id
_entity_poly.type
_entity_poly.pdbx_seq_one_letter_code
_entity_poly.pdbx_strand_id
1 'polypeptide(L)'
;LSNGNTVEGDMFIDASGFNQVLMKAVGGKWKSYKDNLPVNSALPFLLPYEDDEVIQPVTNAWAQNNGWCWQIPTKNRRGCGYVFSDEFVTADQAHAELEQTIGRKVDPIRLLKFESGRQETLWIKNVLSIGLCAAFAEPLEATSIHTTIMQLKDFVFSCLSTNRDITCNEGTVNKYNNDK
;
A
#
# COMPACT_ATOMS: atom_id res chain seq x y z
N LEU A 1 -2.10 19.63 14.50
CA LEU A 1 -2.79 19.66 13.21
C LEU A 1 -2.35 20.88 12.40
N SER A 2 -2.50 20.84 11.08
CA SER A 2 -2.11 21.94 10.18
C SER A 2 -2.83 23.29 10.49
N ASN A 3 -3.97 23.23 11.16
CA ASN A 3 -4.74 24.39 11.61
C ASN A 3 -4.36 24.90 13.00
N GLY A 4 -3.29 24.39 13.60
CA GLY A 4 -2.84 24.75 14.95
C GLY A 4 -3.58 24.04 16.09
N ASN A 5 -4.60 23.25 15.83
CA ASN A 5 -5.32 22.53 16.87
C ASN A 5 -4.51 21.35 17.41
N THR A 6 -4.63 21.08 18.69
CA THR A 6 -4.07 19.90 19.37
C THR A 6 -5.17 18.86 19.55
N VAL A 7 -4.83 17.60 19.34
CA VAL A 7 -5.68 16.45 19.66
C VAL A 7 -4.93 15.63 20.71
N GLU A 8 -5.58 15.40 21.84
CA GLU A 8 -5.05 14.58 22.93
C GLU A 8 -5.69 13.19 22.89
N GLY A 9 -4.94 12.17 23.27
CA GLY A 9 -5.42 10.80 23.33
C GLY A 9 -4.38 9.88 23.96
N ASP A 10 -4.84 8.80 24.57
CA ASP A 10 -3.97 7.80 25.21
C ASP A 10 -3.26 6.94 24.17
N MET A 11 -3.90 6.72 23.04
CA MET A 11 -3.39 5.94 21.91
C MET A 11 -3.74 6.58 20.57
N PHE A 12 -2.84 6.45 19.61
CA PHE A 12 -3.02 6.91 18.24
C PHE A 12 -2.77 5.77 17.26
N ILE A 13 -3.58 5.71 16.22
CA ILE A 13 -3.39 4.78 15.10
C ILE A 13 -2.95 5.58 13.88
N ASP A 14 -1.75 5.30 13.38
CA ASP A 14 -1.24 5.90 12.15
C ASP A 14 -1.70 5.09 10.93
N ALA A 15 -2.70 5.60 10.24
CA ALA A 15 -3.22 5.09 8.98
C ALA A 15 -2.94 6.06 7.82
N SER A 16 -1.91 6.91 7.93
CA SER A 16 -1.59 7.96 6.95
C SER A 16 -0.91 7.44 5.67
N GLY A 17 -0.89 6.12 5.47
CA GLY A 17 -0.31 5.48 4.30
C GLY A 17 1.20 5.68 4.21
N PHE A 18 1.72 5.84 3.00
CA PHE A 18 3.16 6.04 2.76
C PHE A 18 3.73 7.32 3.42
N ASN A 19 2.89 8.25 3.84
CA ASN A 19 3.34 9.46 4.54
C ASN A 19 3.88 9.15 5.94
N GLN A 20 3.35 8.12 6.64
CA GLN A 20 3.81 7.67 7.95
C GLN A 20 3.92 8.82 8.96
N VAL A 21 2.90 9.67 9.03
CA VAL A 21 2.95 10.99 9.68
C VAL A 21 3.30 10.87 11.16
N LEU A 22 2.60 10.01 11.89
CA LEU A 22 2.82 9.84 13.32
C LEU A 22 4.01 8.91 13.59
N MET A 23 4.17 7.85 12.81
CA MET A 23 5.29 6.91 12.97
C MET A 23 6.64 7.60 12.81
N LYS A 24 6.81 8.47 11.80
CA LYS A 24 8.03 9.28 11.66
C LYS A 24 8.27 10.18 12.86
N ALA A 25 7.22 10.79 13.40
CA ALA A 25 7.32 11.68 14.56
C ALA A 25 7.76 10.95 15.84
N VAL A 26 7.43 9.66 16.00
CA VAL A 26 7.86 8.85 17.16
C VAL A 26 9.14 8.05 16.92
N GLY A 27 9.80 8.24 15.77
CA GLY A 27 11.08 7.61 15.44
C GLY A 27 10.96 6.23 14.76
N GLY A 28 9.83 5.95 14.12
CA GLY A 28 9.63 4.74 13.32
C GLY A 28 10.65 4.63 12.18
N LYS A 29 11.12 3.38 11.93
CA LYS A 29 12.09 3.08 10.89
C LYS A 29 11.48 2.14 9.89
N TRP A 30 11.70 2.44 8.61
CA TRP A 30 11.27 1.61 7.48
C TRP A 30 12.36 0.60 7.11
N LYS A 31 11.99 -0.68 7.06
CA LYS A 31 12.83 -1.73 6.52
C LYS A 31 12.45 -1.95 5.06
N SER A 32 13.31 -1.52 4.16
CA SER A 32 13.13 -1.66 2.72
C SER A 32 13.23 -3.12 2.27
N TYR A 33 12.43 -3.49 1.27
CA TYR A 33 12.51 -4.77 0.55
C TYR A 33 12.99 -4.59 -0.89
N LYS A 34 13.54 -3.43 -1.25
CA LYS A 34 13.89 -3.11 -2.63
C LYS A 34 14.84 -4.12 -3.29
N ASP A 35 15.70 -4.76 -2.51
CA ASP A 35 16.63 -5.75 -3.04
C ASP A 35 15.95 -7.04 -3.51
N ASN A 36 14.74 -7.32 -3.01
CA ASN A 36 13.91 -8.47 -3.37
C ASN A 36 12.70 -8.08 -4.21
N LEU A 37 12.20 -6.85 -4.02
CA LEU A 37 11.03 -6.28 -4.68
C LEU A 37 11.41 -4.93 -5.31
N PRO A 38 12.05 -4.95 -6.50
CA PRO A 38 12.66 -3.75 -7.09
C PRO A 38 11.64 -2.78 -7.70
N VAL A 39 10.38 -3.17 -7.86
CA VAL A 39 9.34 -2.28 -8.38
C VAL A 39 9.04 -1.15 -7.39
N ASN A 40 9.05 0.08 -7.88
CA ASN A 40 8.93 1.28 -7.05
C ASN A 40 8.06 2.40 -7.66
N SER A 41 7.50 2.13 -8.82
CA SER A 41 6.75 3.11 -9.61
C SER A 41 5.52 2.50 -10.22
N ALA A 42 4.45 3.28 -10.37
CA ALA A 42 3.26 2.87 -11.09
C ALA A 42 2.60 4.01 -11.85
N LEU A 43 2.04 3.67 -13.01
CA LEU A 43 1.20 4.53 -13.85
C LEU A 43 -0.24 3.98 -13.83
N PRO A 44 -1.11 4.40 -12.90
CA PRO A 44 -2.52 4.03 -12.91
C PRO A 44 -3.26 4.76 -14.02
N PHE A 45 -4.18 4.06 -14.68
CA PHE A 45 -5.02 4.58 -15.73
C PHE A 45 -6.37 3.87 -15.77
N LEU A 46 -7.28 4.40 -16.58
CA LEU A 46 -8.61 3.83 -16.77
C LEU A 46 -8.76 3.40 -18.23
N LEU A 47 -9.28 2.20 -18.44
CA LEU A 47 -9.50 1.64 -19.76
C LEU A 47 -11.00 1.35 -19.94
N PRO A 48 -11.71 2.14 -20.77
CA PRO A 48 -13.10 1.84 -21.09
C PRO A 48 -13.20 0.52 -21.87
N TYR A 49 -14.33 -0.14 -21.77
CA TYR A 49 -14.65 -1.31 -22.60
C TYR A 49 -14.93 -0.88 -24.03
N GLU A 50 -14.64 -1.77 -24.96
CA GLU A 50 -15.14 -1.65 -26.34
C GLU A 50 -16.62 -2.03 -26.41
N ASP A 51 -17.30 -1.59 -27.48
CA ASP A 51 -18.68 -2.00 -27.71
C ASP A 51 -18.75 -3.53 -27.86
N ASP A 52 -19.74 -4.16 -27.21
CA ASP A 52 -19.96 -5.60 -27.18
C ASP A 52 -18.85 -6.43 -26.50
N GLU A 53 -17.91 -5.82 -25.79
CA GLU A 53 -16.88 -6.55 -25.06
C GLU A 53 -17.47 -7.31 -23.88
N VAL A 54 -17.15 -8.61 -23.80
CA VAL A 54 -17.55 -9.47 -22.66
C VAL A 54 -16.66 -9.18 -21.45
N ILE A 55 -17.26 -8.66 -20.38
CA ILE A 55 -16.54 -8.37 -19.14
C ILE A 55 -16.15 -9.68 -18.46
N GLN A 56 -14.86 -9.95 -18.37
CA GLN A 56 -14.33 -11.10 -17.64
C GLN A 56 -14.34 -10.79 -16.13
N PRO A 57 -14.90 -11.67 -15.27
CA PRO A 57 -15.01 -11.43 -13.84
C PRO A 57 -13.73 -11.77 -13.06
N VAL A 58 -12.57 -11.49 -13.64
CA VAL A 58 -11.26 -11.79 -13.07
C VAL A 58 -10.32 -10.61 -13.22
N THR A 59 -9.44 -10.41 -12.24
CA THR A 59 -8.32 -9.50 -12.38
C THR A 59 -7.24 -10.16 -13.24
N ASN A 60 -6.76 -9.43 -14.25
CA ASN A 60 -5.64 -9.88 -15.07
C ASN A 60 -4.36 -9.17 -14.61
N ALA A 61 -3.25 -9.90 -14.61
CA ALA A 61 -1.90 -9.39 -14.47
C ALA A 61 -1.12 -9.74 -15.73
N TRP A 62 -0.69 -8.72 -16.49
CA TRP A 62 0.06 -8.88 -17.74
C TRP A 62 1.52 -8.56 -17.52
N ALA A 63 2.40 -9.48 -17.85
CA ALA A 63 3.82 -9.20 -17.92
C ALA A 63 4.11 -8.17 -19.02
N GLN A 64 4.99 -7.23 -18.71
CA GLN A 64 5.55 -6.25 -19.62
C GLN A 64 7.08 -6.43 -19.66
N ASN A 65 7.78 -5.76 -20.58
CA ASN A 65 9.23 -5.92 -20.68
C ASN A 65 9.95 -5.42 -19.40
N ASN A 66 9.42 -4.37 -18.76
CA ASN A 66 10.07 -3.73 -17.62
C ASN A 66 9.22 -3.78 -16.34
N GLY A 67 8.20 -4.63 -16.29
CA GLY A 67 7.30 -4.74 -15.16
C GLY A 67 6.04 -5.53 -15.48
N TRP A 68 4.91 -5.11 -14.93
CA TRP A 68 3.63 -5.78 -15.14
C TRP A 68 2.45 -4.81 -15.03
N CYS A 69 1.35 -5.13 -15.67
CA CYS A 69 0.15 -4.31 -15.68
C CYS A 69 -1.02 -5.07 -15.04
N TRP A 70 -1.66 -4.46 -14.04
CA TRP A 70 -2.93 -4.98 -13.54
C TRP A 70 -4.09 -4.46 -14.37
N GLN A 71 -5.15 -5.27 -14.48
CA GLN A 71 -6.44 -4.90 -15.05
C GLN A 71 -7.56 -5.46 -14.18
N ILE A 72 -8.26 -4.57 -13.52
CA ILE A 72 -9.36 -4.89 -12.60
C ILE A 72 -10.67 -4.50 -13.28
N PRO A 73 -11.51 -5.46 -13.70
CA PRO A 73 -12.78 -5.16 -14.32
C PRO A 73 -13.76 -4.57 -13.30
N THR A 74 -14.43 -3.51 -13.71
CA THR A 74 -15.56 -2.93 -13.00
C THR A 74 -16.74 -2.82 -13.96
N LYS A 75 -17.90 -2.36 -13.51
CA LYS A 75 -19.12 -2.31 -14.33
C LYS A 75 -18.95 -1.55 -15.64
N ASN A 76 -18.22 -0.43 -15.64
CA ASN A 76 -18.19 0.50 -16.77
C ASN A 76 -16.81 0.66 -17.42
N ARG A 77 -15.77 0.11 -16.80
CA ARG A 77 -14.37 0.27 -17.24
C ARG A 77 -13.46 -0.70 -16.51
N ARG A 78 -12.22 -0.84 -16.96
CA ARG A 78 -11.15 -1.46 -16.17
C ARG A 78 -10.35 -0.39 -15.42
N GLY A 79 -10.10 -0.63 -14.15
CA GLY A 79 -9.06 0.07 -13.40
C GLY A 79 -7.73 -0.63 -13.68
N CYS A 80 -6.79 0.08 -14.27
CA CYS A 80 -5.53 -0.47 -14.73
C CYS A 80 -4.35 0.28 -14.13
N GLY A 81 -3.17 -0.33 -14.21
CA GLY A 81 -1.93 0.37 -13.94
C GLY A 81 -0.71 -0.47 -14.29
N TYR A 82 0.33 0.20 -14.72
CA TYR A 82 1.62 -0.40 -15.04
C TYR A 82 2.59 -0.18 -13.89
N VAL A 83 3.09 -1.25 -13.30
CA VAL A 83 4.09 -1.26 -12.23
C VAL A 83 5.46 -1.56 -12.81
N PHE A 84 6.45 -0.76 -12.48
CA PHE A 84 7.81 -0.89 -12.99
C PHE A 84 8.84 -0.40 -11.99
N SER A 85 10.12 -0.68 -12.26
CA SER A 85 11.25 -0.10 -11.55
C SER A 85 11.85 1.05 -12.34
N ASP A 86 11.96 2.23 -11.73
CA ASP A 86 12.58 3.39 -12.36
C ASP A 86 14.11 3.32 -12.43
N GLU A 87 14.70 2.26 -11.88
CA GLU A 87 16.12 1.93 -12.10
C GLU A 87 16.36 1.38 -13.53
N PHE A 88 15.34 0.78 -14.16
CA PHE A 88 15.48 0.14 -15.48
C PHE A 88 14.79 0.90 -16.61
N VAL A 89 13.72 1.63 -16.30
CA VAL A 89 12.92 2.31 -17.31
C VAL A 89 12.36 3.63 -16.78
N THR A 90 12.37 4.67 -17.59
CA THR A 90 11.74 5.95 -17.22
C THR A 90 10.21 5.86 -17.31
N ALA A 91 9.51 6.77 -16.64
CA ALA A 91 8.05 6.83 -16.71
C ALA A 91 7.53 7.04 -18.15
N ASP A 92 8.22 7.84 -18.96
CA ASP A 92 7.84 8.09 -20.36
C ASP A 92 8.04 6.84 -21.23
N GLN A 93 9.12 6.10 -21.01
CA GLN A 93 9.38 4.83 -21.71
C GLN A 93 8.36 3.77 -21.30
N ALA A 94 8.06 3.66 -20.01
CA ALA A 94 7.02 2.76 -19.49
C ALA A 94 5.64 3.11 -20.06
N HIS A 95 5.32 4.39 -20.18
CA HIS A 95 4.09 4.86 -20.81
C HIS A 95 4.02 4.50 -22.30
N ALA A 96 5.10 4.72 -23.05
CA ALA A 96 5.17 4.36 -24.46
C ALA A 96 5.03 2.84 -24.69
N GLU A 97 5.66 2.01 -23.85
CA GLU A 97 5.51 0.55 -23.87
C GLU A 97 4.06 0.14 -23.60
N LEU A 98 3.41 0.77 -22.62
CA LEU A 98 2.02 0.53 -22.29
C LEU A 98 1.08 0.82 -23.46
N GLU A 99 1.24 1.97 -24.13
CA GLU A 99 0.45 2.35 -25.31
C GLU A 99 0.66 1.36 -26.46
N GLN A 100 1.89 0.93 -26.68
CA GLN A 100 2.20 -0.08 -27.69
C GLN A 100 1.52 -1.42 -27.39
N THR A 101 1.53 -1.86 -26.12
CA THR A 101 0.90 -3.13 -25.71
C THR A 101 -0.62 -3.08 -25.83
N ILE A 102 -1.23 -1.96 -25.46
CA ILE A 102 -2.69 -1.78 -25.49
C ILE A 102 -3.18 -1.48 -26.91
N GLY A 103 -2.31 -0.96 -27.80
CA GLY A 103 -2.64 -0.60 -29.17
C GLY A 103 -3.39 0.73 -29.32
N ARG A 104 -3.48 1.52 -28.25
CA ARG A 104 -4.09 2.85 -28.24
C ARG A 104 -3.47 3.78 -27.22
N LYS A 105 -3.73 5.06 -27.32
CA LYS A 105 -3.31 6.05 -26.33
C LYS A 105 -3.95 5.81 -24.98
N VAL A 106 -3.17 6.05 -23.95
CA VAL A 106 -3.54 5.89 -22.54
C VAL A 106 -3.14 7.16 -21.79
N ASP A 107 -4.04 7.70 -21.01
CA ASP A 107 -3.77 8.86 -20.14
C ASP A 107 -3.56 8.39 -18.69
N PRO A 108 -2.31 8.28 -18.21
CA PRO A 108 -2.05 7.97 -16.82
C PRO A 108 -2.61 9.07 -15.91
N ILE A 109 -3.28 8.66 -14.81
CA ILE A 109 -3.86 9.61 -13.85
C ILE A 109 -2.73 10.42 -13.17
N ARG A 110 -1.64 9.71 -12.81
CA ARG A 110 -0.43 10.29 -12.21
C ARG A 110 0.68 9.25 -12.15
N LEU A 111 1.92 9.69 -11.96
CA LEU A 111 2.99 8.79 -11.54
C LEU A 111 2.90 8.59 -10.01
N LEU A 112 2.81 7.34 -9.59
CA LEU A 112 2.94 6.94 -8.19
C LEU A 112 4.36 6.46 -7.93
N LYS A 113 4.93 6.89 -6.82
CA LYS A 113 6.19 6.38 -6.27
C LYS A 113 5.91 5.71 -4.94
N PHE A 114 6.51 4.55 -4.73
CA PHE A 114 6.41 3.81 -3.49
C PHE A 114 7.69 3.03 -3.21
N GLU A 115 7.83 2.54 -2.02
CA GLU A 115 8.91 1.64 -1.63
C GLU A 115 8.29 0.44 -0.91
N SER A 116 8.54 -0.75 -1.43
CA SER A 116 8.16 -1.99 -0.77
C SER A 116 8.95 -2.15 0.52
N GLY A 117 8.27 -2.53 1.61
CA GLY A 117 8.90 -2.64 2.91
C GLY A 117 7.90 -2.71 4.05
N ARG A 118 8.40 -2.55 5.27
CA ARG A 118 7.58 -2.48 6.48
C ARG A 118 8.23 -1.61 7.56
N GLN A 119 7.44 -1.22 8.55
CA GLN A 119 8.01 -0.71 9.79
C GLN A 119 8.86 -1.80 10.48
N GLU A 120 10.04 -1.46 10.98
CA GLU A 120 10.82 -2.37 11.83
C GLU A 120 10.04 -2.74 13.09
N THR A 121 9.30 -1.78 13.63
CA THR A 121 8.45 -1.90 14.80
C THR A 121 7.10 -1.29 14.51
N LEU A 122 6.02 -2.07 14.64
CA LEU A 122 4.67 -1.63 14.30
C LEU A 122 4.06 -0.69 15.33
N TRP A 123 4.41 -0.84 16.60
CA TRP A 123 3.89 -0.06 17.72
C TRP A 123 5.02 0.57 18.52
N ILE A 124 5.09 1.90 18.53
CA ILE A 124 6.10 2.68 19.24
C ILE A 124 5.41 3.64 20.20
N LYS A 125 5.72 3.56 21.50
CA LYS A 125 5.06 4.34 22.55
C LYS A 125 3.55 4.13 22.50
N ASN A 126 2.80 5.20 22.23
CA ASN A 126 1.34 5.17 22.07
C ASN A 126 0.88 5.28 20.61
N VAL A 127 1.75 5.02 19.64
CA VAL A 127 1.43 5.07 18.20
C VAL A 127 1.56 3.69 17.57
N LEU A 128 0.46 3.15 17.05
CA LEU A 128 0.38 1.92 16.26
C LEU A 128 0.24 2.24 14.77
N SER A 129 1.09 1.68 13.93
CA SER A 129 0.95 1.78 12.48
C SER A 129 0.05 0.68 11.91
N ILE A 130 -0.80 1.02 10.93
CA ILE A 130 -1.64 0.06 10.20
C ILE A 130 -1.65 0.35 8.70
N GLY A 131 -2.02 -0.65 7.90
CA GLY A 131 -2.13 -0.51 6.45
C GLY A 131 -0.81 -0.15 5.78
N LEU A 132 -0.84 0.72 4.77
CA LEU A 132 0.35 1.16 4.04
C LEU A 132 1.36 1.93 4.90
N CYS A 133 0.96 2.42 6.08
CA CYS A 133 1.88 2.98 7.06
C CYS A 133 2.72 1.88 7.73
N ALA A 134 2.15 0.70 7.92
CA ALA A 134 2.79 -0.43 8.59
C ALA A 134 3.64 -1.26 7.64
N ALA A 135 3.09 -1.62 6.47
CA ALA A 135 3.77 -2.44 5.49
C ALA A 135 3.16 -2.30 4.10
N PHE A 136 4.00 -2.51 3.09
CA PHE A 136 3.60 -2.64 1.70
C PHE A 136 4.58 -3.59 1.00
N ALA A 137 4.09 -4.72 0.50
CA ALA A 137 4.92 -5.62 -0.28
C ALA A 137 4.97 -5.16 -1.73
N GLU A 138 3.93 -5.49 -2.47
CA GLU A 138 3.76 -5.04 -3.85
C GLU A 138 2.28 -5.20 -4.25
N PRO A 139 1.83 -4.59 -5.37
CA PRO A 139 0.41 -4.61 -5.70
C PRO A 139 -0.11 -5.89 -6.38
N LEU A 140 0.74 -6.89 -6.73
CA LEU A 140 0.38 -8.03 -7.58
C LEU A 140 -0.85 -8.80 -7.08
N GLU A 141 -0.88 -9.15 -5.80
CA GLU A 141 -1.97 -9.93 -5.20
C GLU A 141 -2.92 -9.08 -4.33
N ALA A 142 -2.79 -7.76 -4.36
CA ALA A 142 -3.59 -6.81 -3.57
C ALA A 142 -3.61 -7.14 -2.06
N THR A 143 -2.54 -7.69 -1.52
CA THR A 143 -2.43 -8.20 -0.14
C THR A 143 -2.57 -7.13 0.94
N SER A 144 -2.39 -5.85 0.59
CA SER A 144 -2.40 -4.73 1.56
C SER A 144 -3.70 -4.62 2.36
N ILE A 145 -4.87 -4.87 1.74
CA ILE A 145 -6.16 -4.85 2.44
C ILE A 145 -6.26 -6.04 3.39
N HIS A 146 -5.85 -7.22 2.93
CA HIS A 146 -5.87 -8.44 3.75
C HIS A 146 -4.97 -8.28 4.98
N THR A 147 -3.73 -7.85 4.80
CA THR A 147 -2.79 -7.62 5.90
C THR A 147 -3.30 -6.57 6.89
N THR A 148 -3.94 -5.50 6.41
CA THR A 148 -4.57 -4.48 7.27
C THR A 148 -5.69 -5.08 8.11
N ILE A 149 -6.56 -5.90 7.51
CA ILE A 149 -7.64 -6.59 8.24
C ILE A 149 -7.05 -7.53 9.29
N MET A 150 -6.00 -8.28 8.96
CA MET A 150 -5.34 -9.16 9.93
C MET A 150 -4.71 -8.38 11.08
N GLN A 151 -4.00 -7.28 10.80
CA GLN A 151 -3.46 -6.39 11.82
C GLN A 151 -4.54 -5.86 12.78
N LEU A 152 -5.68 -5.42 12.24
CA LEU A 152 -6.80 -4.94 13.04
C LEU A 152 -7.41 -6.05 13.90
N LYS A 153 -7.61 -7.23 13.32
CA LYS A 153 -8.09 -8.40 14.09
C LYS A 153 -7.15 -8.73 15.23
N ASP A 154 -5.86 -8.83 14.96
CA ASP A 154 -4.86 -9.13 15.97
C ASP A 154 -4.81 -8.06 17.07
N PHE A 155 -4.89 -6.79 16.71
CA PHE A 155 -4.98 -5.70 17.67
C PHE A 155 -6.22 -5.83 18.56
N VAL A 156 -7.39 -6.04 17.96
CA VAL A 156 -8.66 -6.20 18.70
C VAL A 156 -8.60 -7.41 19.62
N PHE A 157 -8.19 -8.56 19.11
CA PHE A 157 -8.19 -9.80 19.92
C PHE A 157 -7.07 -9.85 20.96
N SER A 158 -5.89 -9.36 20.64
CA SER A 158 -4.75 -9.44 21.55
C SER A 158 -4.72 -8.31 22.58
N CYS A 159 -5.25 -7.14 22.26
CA CYS A 159 -5.17 -5.96 23.12
C CYS A 159 -6.51 -5.57 23.74
N LEU A 160 -7.62 -5.62 22.97
CA LEU A 160 -8.92 -5.15 23.46
C LEU A 160 -9.72 -6.23 24.17
N SER A 161 -9.62 -7.50 23.73
CA SER A 161 -10.43 -8.59 24.31
C SER A 161 -9.87 -9.14 25.62
N THR A 162 -8.57 -9.02 25.83
CA THR A 162 -7.88 -9.56 27.02
C THR A 162 -7.75 -8.57 28.16
N ASN A 163 -7.76 -7.28 27.89
CA ASN A 163 -7.76 -6.21 28.88
C ASN A 163 -8.72 -5.10 28.45
N ARG A 164 -9.74 -4.82 29.24
CA ARG A 164 -10.68 -3.73 29.00
C ARG A 164 -10.03 -2.32 29.03
N ASP A 165 -8.79 -2.23 29.51
CA ASP A 165 -7.97 -1.02 29.48
C ASP A 165 -6.84 -1.20 28.48
N ILE A 166 -6.88 -0.43 27.40
CA ILE A 166 -5.75 -0.31 26.46
C ILE A 166 -4.68 0.51 27.17
N THR A 167 -3.83 -0.16 27.92
CA THR A 167 -2.64 0.50 28.46
C THR A 167 -1.51 0.37 27.43
N CYS A 168 -1.09 1.48 26.84
CA CYS A 168 0.12 1.55 26.01
C CYS A 168 1.38 1.38 26.88
N ASN A 169 1.36 0.42 27.80
CA ASN A 169 2.54 0.11 28.61
C ASN A 169 3.55 -0.69 27.77
N GLU A 170 4.80 -0.64 28.20
CA GLU A 170 5.91 -1.29 27.50
C GLU A 170 5.70 -2.80 27.30
N GLY A 171 5.13 -3.48 28.27
CA GLY A 171 4.83 -4.93 28.19
C GLY A 171 3.83 -5.26 27.07
N THR A 172 2.74 -4.50 26.97
CA THR A 172 1.73 -4.68 25.91
C THR A 172 2.31 -4.37 24.53
N VAL A 173 3.05 -3.28 24.42
CA VAL A 173 3.69 -2.86 23.16
C VAL A 173 4.72 -3.89 22.69
N ASN A 174 5.59 -4.36 23.60
CA ASN A 174 6.61 -5.35 23.27
C ASN A 174 5.99 -6.70 22.89
N LYS A 175 4.96 -7.15 23.61
CA LYS A 175 4.25 -8.37 23.26
C LYS A 175 3.67 -8.30 21.86
N TYR A 176 2.94 -7.22 21.53
CA TYR A 176 2.38 -7.04 20.20
C TYR A 176 3.44 -7.07 19.10
N ASN A 177 4.57 -6.39 19.30
CA ASN A 177 5.65 -6.33 18.32
C ASN A 177 6.38 -7.66 18.12
N ASN A 178 6.48 -8.49 19.18
CA ASN A 178 7.15 -9.78 19.10
C ASN A 178 6.29 -10.87 18.46
N ASP A 179 4.97 -10.74 18.50
CA ASP A 179 4.02 -11.70 17.94
C ASP A 179 3.78 -11.47 16.43
N LYS A 180 4.45 -10.47 15.78
CA LYS A 180 4.33 -10.04 14.38
C LYS A 180 5.66 -10.08 13.65
#